data_5231d8e656301bfb13b88e93a48f6e35
#
_entry.id   5231d8e656301bfb13b88e93a48f6e35
#
_cell.length_a   1.000
_cell.length_b   1.000
_cell.length_c   1.000
_cell.angle_alpha   90.00
_cell.angle_beta   90.00
_cell.angle_gamma   90.00
#
_symmetry.space_group_name_H-M   'P 1'
#
loop_
_entity.id
_entity.type
_entity.pdbx_description
1 polymer ?
#
loop_
_entity_poly.entity_id
_entity_poly.type
_entity_poly.pdbx_seq_one_letter_code
_entity_poly.pdbx_strand_id
1 'polypeptide(L)'
;TVAEICAHSDLPKPSAYMLVQDLVSVGLLEPVTRGTFSIGSRLKRITQSDHSDRALLEVIAPALKKAAKQYGAAFFLSRLRGKSVEIIHVETPDTGVSYLHPGLGKRPLHACSCSKAVAAFLPELRLTSDMEGRLRAYTEFTLTNVSDLEAEFETIRKRGFAECVEEIERGLCSVAAPLAPSGPGAAMSI
;
A
#
# COMPACT_ATOMS: atom_id res chain seq x y z
N THR A 1 5.65 -27.48 -17.79
CA THR A 1 4.89 -27.74 -19.03
C THR A 1 3.39 -27.81 -18.75
N VAL A 2 2.57 -27.69 -19.79
CA VAL A 2 1.10 -27.86 -19.65
C VAL A 2 0.74 -29.26 -19.15
N ALA A 3 1.53 -30.28 -19.51
CA ALA A 3 1.31 -31.65 -19.04
C ALA A 3 1.48 -31.75 -17.51
N GLU A 4 2.49 -31.12 -16.94
CA GLU A 4 2.72 -31.08 -15.50
C GLU A 4 1.59 -30.29 -14.77
N ILE A 5 1.13 -29.20 -15.38
CA ILE A 5 -0.02 -28.44 -14.83
C ILE A 5 -1.26 -29.32 -14.78
N CYS A 6 -1.58 -30.04 -15.88
CA CYS A 6 -2.70 -30.98 -15.90
C CYS A 6 -2.57 -32.09 -14.85
N ALA A 7 -1.35 -32.62 -14.63
CA ALA A 7 -1.11 -33.66 -13.65
C ALA A 7 -1.32 -33.23 -12.20
N HIS A 8 -1.20 -31.90 -11.90
CA HIS A 8 -1.31 -31.36 -10.56
C HIS A 8 -2.63 -30.59 -10.29
N SER A 9 -3.44 -30.31 -11.32
CA SER A 9 -4.59 -29.41 -11.18
C SER A 9 -5.94 -30.05 -11.53
N ASP A 10 -5.98 -31.31 -11.88
CA ASP A 10 -7.17 -32.02 -12.38
C ASP A 10 -7.92 -31.32 -13.53
N LEU A 11 -7.24 -30.41 -14.22
CA LEU A 11 -7.82 -29.68 -15.34
C LEU A 11 -7.75 -30.47 -16.64
N PRO A 12 -8.83 -30.49 -17.43
CA PRO A 12 -8.79 -31.01 -18.79
C PRO A 12 -7.73 -30.28 -19.64
N LYS A 13 -6.99 -31.04 -20.47
CA LYS A 13 -5.94 -30.45 -21.33
C LYS A 13 -6.36 -29.18 -22.08
N PRO A 14 -7.54 -29.13 -22.77
CA PRO A 14 -7.95 -27.90 -23.46
C PRO A 14 -8.07 -26.69 -22.54
N SER A 15 -8.65 -26.87 -21.34
CA SER A 15 -8.80 -25.82 -20.34
C SER A 15 -7.45 -25.34 -19.80
N ALA A 16 -6.52 -26.27 -19.55
CA ALA A 16 -5.17 -25.94 -19.12
C ALA A 16 -4.40 -25.14 -20.19
N TYR A 17 -4.55 -25.48 -21.48
CA TYR A 17 -3.97 -24.69 -22.57
C TYR A 17 -4.52 -23.28 -22.64
N MET A 18 -5.85 -23.11 -22.54
CA MET A 18 -6.47 -21.78 -22.52
C MET A 18 -5.97 -20.97 -21.34
N LEU A 19 -6.00 -21.53 -20.13
CA LEU A 19 -5.52 -20.85 -18.92
C LEU A 19 -4.05 -20.42 -19.05
N VAL A 20 -3.18 -21.27 -19.56
CA VAL A 20 -1.77 -20.92 -19.77
C VAL A 20 -1.63 -19.79 -20.79
N GLN A 21 -2.39 -19.79 -21.88
CA GLN A 21 -2.39 -18.71 -22.87
C GLN A 21 -2.86 -17.39 -22.24
N ASP A 22 -3.91 -17.41 -21.43
CA ASP A 22 -4.39 -16.23 -20.71
C ASP A 22 -3.33 -15.70 -19.74
N LEU A 23 -2.69 -16.58 -18.97
CA LEU A 23 -1.61 -16.21 -18.06
C LEU A 23 -0.38 -15.62 -18.80
N VAL A 24 -0.08 -16.11 -19.98
CA VAL A 24 0.97 -15.53 -20.85
C VAL A 24 0.55 -14.16 -21.36
N SER A 25 -0.69 -14.02 -21.84
CA SER A 25 -1.20 -12.74 -22.37
C SER A 25 -1.17 -11.61 -21.35
N VAL A 26 -1.40 -11.91 -20.06
CA VAL A 26 -1.34 -10.94 -18.98
C VAL A 26 0.05 -10.82 -18.31
N GLY A 27 1.07 -11.53 -18.84
CA GLY A 27 2.46 -11.46 -18.37
C GLY A 27 2.72 -12.13 -17.01
N LEU A 28 1.85 -13.03 -16.58
CA LEU A 28 2.05 -13.86 -15.37
C LEU A 28 2.91 -15.09 -15.66
N LEU A 29 2.87 -15.57 -16.89
CA LEU A 29 3.78 -16.59 -17.42
C LEU A 29 4.54 -16.05 -18.62
N GLU A 30 5.73 -16.59 -18.88
CA GLU A 30 6.55 -16.31 -20.07
C GLU A 30 6.99 -17.64 -20.70
N PRO A 31 6.85 -17.79 -22.03
CA PRO A 31 7.36 -18.96 -22.71
C PRO A 31 8.90 -18.94 -22.69
N VAL A 32 9.53 -20.05 -22.31
CA VAL A 32 10.99 -20.21 -22.28
C VAL A 32 11.47 -21.03 -23.48
N THR A 33 10.89 -22.19 -23.67
CA THR A 33 11.12 -23.06 -24.82
C THR A 33 9.79 -23.66 -25.26
N ARG A 34 9.79 -24.43 -26.38
CA ARG A 34 8.56 -25.00 -26.91
C ARG A 34 7.86 -25.87 -25.85
N GLY A 35 6.73 -25.41 -25.37
CA GLY A 35 5.88 -26.09 -24.40
C GLY A 35 6.29 -25.97 -22.93
N THR A 36 7.31 -25.13 -22.60
CA THR A 36 7.70 -24.84 -21.24
C THR A 36 7.48 -23.36 -20.92
N PHE A 37 7.11 -23.07 -19.68
CA PHE A 37 6.80 -21.72 -19.20
C PHE A 37 7.56 -21.46 -17.90
N SER A 38 7.94 -20.21 -17.71
CA SER A 38 8.46 -19.70 -16.44
C SER A 38 7.50 -18.66 -15.85
N ILE A 39 7.74 -18.31 -14.60
CA ILE A 39 7.08 -17.19 -13.97
C ILE A 39 7.37 -15.90 -14.76
N GLY A 40 6.32 -15.21 -15.18
CA GLY A 40 6.41 -14.00 -15.98
C GLY A 40 6.93 -12.79 -15.20
N SER A 41 7.40 -11.78 -15.94
CA SER A 41 7.99 -10.56 -15.37
C SER A 41 7.03 -9.79 -14.47
N ARG A 42 5.72 -9.88 -14.72
CA ARG A 42 4.70 -9.24 -13.87
C ARG A 42 4.63 -9.90 -12.49
N LEU A 43 4.69 -11.23 -12.43
CA LEU A 43 4.69 -11.94 -11.15
C LEU A 43 6.03 -11.81 -10.43
N LYS A 44 7.16 -11.83 -11.16
CA LYS A 44 8.49 -11.56 -10.60
C LYS A 44 8.57 -10.17 -9.95
N ARG A 45 7.95 -9.15 -10.55
CA ARG A 45 7.90 -7.80 -9.94
C ARG A 45 7.10 -7.77 -8.64
N ILE A 46 5.99 -8.51 -8.57
CA ILE A 46 5.20 -8.64 -7.35
C ILE A 46 6.02 -9.33 -6.26
N THR A 47 6.65 -10.47 -6.56
CA THR A 47 7.45 -11.23 -5.59
C THR A 47 8.75 -10.50 -5.19
N GLN A 48 9.39 -9.75 -6.10
CA GLN A 48 10.57 -8.93 -5.75
C GLN A 48 10.20 -7.77 -4.82
N SER A 49 9.02 -7.19 -4.96
CA SER A 49 8.53 -6.18 -4.02
C SER A 49 8.27 -6.81 -2.64
N ASP A 50 7.78 -8.05 -2.57
CA ASP A 50 7.57 -8.77 -1.31
C ASP A 50 8.88 -9.12 -0.59
N HIS A 51 9.95 -9.47 -1.31
CA HIS A 51 11.26 -9.70 -0.68
C HIS A 51 11.84 -8.44 -0.04
N SER A 52 11.70 -7.29 -0.69
CA SER A 52 12.12 -5.99 -0.14
C SER A 52 11.31 -5.62 1.11
N ASP A 53 10.00 -5.90 1.11
CA ASP A 53 9.15 -5.64 2.26
C ASP A 53 9.44 -6.61 3.39
N ARG A 54 9.71 -7.88 3.10
CA ARG A 54 10.03 -8.89 4.12
C ARG A 54 11.26 -8.52 4.93
N ALA A 55 12.36 -8.17 4.28
CA ALA A 55 13.57 -7.73 4.96
C ALA A 55 13.34 -6.47 5.82
N LEU A 56 12.53 -5.52 5.31
CA LEU A 56 12.15 -4.33 6.04
C LEU A 56 11.29 -4.68 7.26
N LEU A 57 10.33 -5.58 7.10
CA LEU A 57 9.43 -6.01 8.16
C LEU A 57 10.15 -6.80 9.25
N GLU A 58 11.15 -7.61 8.92
CA GLU A 58 11.97 -8.31 9.92
C GLU A 58 12.64 -7.32 10.90
N VAL A 59 12.96 -6.10 10.43
CA VAL A 59 13.55 -5.04 11.26
C VAL A 59 12.49 -4.21 11.99
N ILE A 60 11.41 -3.84 11.32
CA ILE A 60 10.45 -2.83 11.82
C ILE A 60 9.32 -3.47 12.64
N ALA A 61 8.80 -4.65 12.28
CA ALA A 61 7.66 -5.25 12.93
C ALA A 61 7.83 -5.44 14.47
N PRO A 62 8.99 -5.84 14.99
CA PRO A 62 9.18 -5.91 16.44
C PRO A 62 8.98 -4.58 17.17
N ALA A 63 9.42 -3.46 16.54
CA ALA A 63 9.24 -2.13 17.10
C ALA A 63 7.77 -1.69 17.06
N LEU A 64 7.07 -1.96 15.95
CA LEU A 64 5.63 -1.68 15.82
C LEU A 64 4.82 -2.47 16.84
N LYS A 65 5.14 -3.76 17.01
CA LYS A 65 4.48 -4.62 18.01
C LYS A 65 4.66 -4.09 19.43
N LYS A 66 5.89 -3.67 19.76
CA LYS A 66 6.18 -3.06 21.07
C LYS A 66 5.37 -1.77 21.25
N ALA A 67 5.32 -0.91 20.23
CA ALA A 67 4.56 0.33 20.27
C ALA A 67 3.04 0.06 20.39
N ALA A 68 2.50 -0.87 19.61
CA ALA A 68 1.09 -1.25 19.69
C ALA A 68 0.70 -1.69 21.10
N LYS A 69 1.52 -2.52 21.75
CA LYS A 69 1.31 -2.94 23.12
C LYS A 69 1.44 -1.79 24.13
N GLN A 70 2.43 -0.92 23.95
CA GLN A 70 2.71 0.20 24.86
C GLN A 70 1.61 1.25 24.86
N TYR A 71 1.08 1.59 23.69
CA TYR A 71 0.12 2.67 23.50
C TYR A 71 -1.33 2.20 23.38
N GLY A 72 -1.58 0.89 23.32
CA GLY A 72 -2.92 0.33 23.18
C GLY A 72 -3.61 0.71 21.86
N ALA A 73 -2.83 0.96 20.79
CA ALA A 73 -3.32 1.42 19.50
C ALA A 73 -2.76 0.56 18.37
N ALA A 74 -3.43 0.55 17.21
CA ALA A 74 -2.91 -0.09 16.02
C ALA A 74 -1.75 0.74 15.42
N PHE A 75 -0.65 0.07 15.10
CA PHE A 75 0.49 0.65 14.39
C PHE A 75 0.64 0.00 13.03
N PHE A 76 0.90 0.77 12.01
CA PHE A 76 1.01 0.27 10.66
C PHE A 76 2.21 0.86 9.92
N LEU A 77 2.76 0.07 9.02
CA LEU A 77 3.76 0.50 8.05
C LEU A 77 3.10 0.64 6.69
N SER A 78 3.31 1.76 6.05
CA SER A 78 2.87 1.98 4.68
C SER A 78 4.04 2.30 3.75
N ARG A 79 3.85 2.06 2.47
CA ARG A 79 4.84 2.27 1.42
C ARG A 79 4.20 2.77 0.15
N LEU A 80 4.91 3.67 -0.55
CA LEU A 80 4.56 4.07 -1.91
C LEU A 80 4.84 2.93 -2.90
N ARG A 81 3.83 2.59 -3.71
CA ARG A 81 3.94 1.66 -4.83
C ARG A 81 3.37 2.30 -6.09
N GLY A 82 4.24 2.67 -7.02
CA GLY A 82 3.86 3.47 -8.17
C GLY A 82 3.32 4.83 -7.73
N LYS A 83 2.03 5.10 -7.96
CA LYS A 83 1.34 6.34 -7.55
C LYS A 83 0.38 6.14 -6.37
N SER A 84 0.43 5.02 -5.68
CA SER A 84 -0.46 4.70 -4.56
C SER A 84 0.34 4.40 -3.30
N VAL A 85 -0.12 4.89 -2.17
CA VAL A 85 0.39 4.49 -0.86
C VAL A 85 -0.42 3.29 -0.38
N GLU A 86 0.27 2.25 0.06
CA GLU A 86 -0.33 1.01 0.54
C GLU A 86 0.14 0.70 1.95
N ILE A 87 -0.79 0.31 2.82
CA ILE A 87 -0.44 -0.29 4.11
C ILE A 87 0.04 -1.71 3.82
N ILE A 88 1.28 -2.01 4.22
CA ILE A 88 1.94 -3.30 3.98
C ILE A 88 2.06 -4.14 5.25
N HIS A 89 1.87 -3.54 6.42
CA HIS A 89 1.91 -4.25 7.70
C HIS A 89 1.11 -3.52 8.77
N VAL A 90 0.49 -4.27 9.67
CA VAL A 90 -0.26 -3.74 10.82
C VAL A 90 0.03 -4.60 12.04
N GLU A 91 0.32 -3.96 13.16
CA GLU A 91 0.38 -4.56 14.49
C GLU A 91 -0.72 -3.97 15.37
N THR A 92 -1.42 -4.83 16.09
CA THR A 92 -2.48 -4.45 17.02
C THR A 92 -2.12 -4.84 18.44
N PRO A 93 -2.67 -4.15 19.46
CA PRO A 93 -2.45 -4.56 20.85
C PRO A 93 -3.07 -5.93 21.13
N ASP A 94 -2.44 -6.71 22.02
CA ASP A 94 -2.90 -8.05 22.42
C ASP A 94 -4.24 -8.01 23.17
N THR A 95 -4.55 -6.88 23.80
CA THR A 95 -5.77 -6.67 24.60
C THR A 95 -6.35 -5.30 24.28
N GLY A 96 -7.66 -5.25 24.15
CA GLY A 96 -8.38 -4.03 23.84
C GLY A 96 -9.05 -4.10 22.48
N VAL A 97 -10.10 -3.33 22.35
CA VAL A 97 -10.91 -3.30 21.15
C VAL A 97 -10.31 -2.27 20.20
N SER A 98 -9.30 -2.66 19.44
CA SER A 98 -9.00 -1.89 18.24
C SER A 98 -10.07 -2.22 17.19
N TYR A 99 -11.20 -1.51 17.26
CA TYR A 99 -12.30 -1.68 16.31
C TYR A 99 -11.90 -1.35 14.88
N LEU A 100 -10.76 -0.70 14.70
CA LEU A 100 -10.32 -0.14 13.43
C LEU A 100 -8.95 -0.69 13.05
N HIS A 101 -8.91 -1.97 12.71
CA HIS A 101 -7.78 -2.51 11.96
C HIS A 101 -7.83 -1.89 10.57
N PRO A 102 -6.84 -1.05 10.17
CA PRO A 102 -6.92 -0.31 8.91
C PRO A 102 -6.90 -1.22 7.67
N GLY A 103 -6.69 -2.52 7.84
CA GLY A 103 -6.51 -3.47 6.76
C GLY A 103 -5.24 -3.21 5.93
N LEU A 104 -4.86 -4.16 5.11
CA LEU A 104 -3.77 -4.00 4.15
C LEU A 104 -4.27 -3.35 2.85
N GLY A 105 -3.33 -2.82 2.03
CA GLY A 105 -3.61 -2.34 0.69
C GLY A 105 -3.69 -0.82 0.55
N LYS A 106 -4.20 -0.40 -0.60
CA LYS A 106 -4.20 1.00 -1.05
C LYS A 106 -5.00 1.93 -0.16
N ARG A 107 -4.47 3.14 0.00
CA ARG A 107 -5.10 4.23 0.74
C ARG A 107 -5.31 5.45 -0.14
N PRO A 108 -6.43 6.18 0.04
CA PRO A 108 -6.64 7.43 -0.67
C PRO A 108 -5.58 8.46 -0.27
N LEU A 109 -5.05 9.17 -1.28
CA LEU A 109 -3.94 10.10 -1.09
C LEU A 109 -4.29 11.26 -0.15
N HIS A 110 -5.53 11.72 -0.22
CA HIS A 110 -6.01 12.95 0.43
C HIS A 110 -6.72 12.73 1.78
N ALA A 111 -7.12 11.48 2.09
CA ALA A 111 -7.98 11.22 3.25
C ALA A 111 -7.37 10.24 4.27
N CYS A 112 -6.08 9.92 4.14
CA CYS A 112 -5.42 8.99 5.05
C CYS A 112 -4.09 9.55 5.54
N SER A 113 -3.83 9.49 6.84
CA SER A 113 -2.60 10.04 7.43
C SER A 113 -1.33 9.50 6.77
N CYS A 114 -1.24 8.18 6.55
CA CYS A 114 -0.08 7.56 5.92
C CYS A 114 0.17 8.07 4.49
N SER A 115 -0.89 8.26 3.72
CA SER A 115 -0.77 8.77 2.35
C SER A 115 -0.39 10.24 2.32
N LYS A 116 -1.00 11.07 3.19
CA LYS A 116 -0.64 12.48 3.34
C LYS A 116 0.80 12.65 3.82
N ALA A 117 1.26 11.81 4.79
CA ALA A 117 2.63 11.83 5.27
C ALA A 117 3.66 11.55 4.16
N VAL A 118 3.38 10.58 3.30
CA VAL A 118 4.24 10.28 2.14
C VAL A 118 4.15 11.38 1.08
N ALA A 119 2.93 11.80 0.70
CA ALA A 119 2.72 12.77 -0.38
C ALA A 119 3.33 14.14 -0.08
N ALA A 120 3.31 14.57 1.18
CA ALA A 120 3.86 15.86 1.57
C ALA A 120 5.38 16.00 1.27
N PHE A 121 6.13 14.89 1.25
CA PHE A 121 7.58 14.88 1.05
C PHE A 121 8.02 14.38 -0.34
N LEU A 122 7.09 13.91 -1.17
CA LEU A 122 7.39 13.37 -2.50
C LEU A 122 6.78 14.24 -3.60
N PRO A 123 7.59 15.07 -4.27
CA PRO A 123 7.11 15.96 -5.34
C PRO A 123 6.41 15.25 -6.49
N GLU A 124 6.75 13.99 -6.77
CA GLU A 124 6.12 13.17 -7.80
C GLU A 124 4.66 12.79 -7.51
N LEU A 125 4.22 12.95 -6.26
CA LEU A 125 2.83 12.77 -5.83
C LEU A 125 2.06 14.10 -5.75
N ARG A 126 2.62 15.18 -6.32
CA ARG A 126 1.94 16.47 -6.32
C ARG A 126 0.55 16.37 -6.90
N LEU A 127 -0.35 17.04 -6.24
CA LEU A 127 -1.70 17.27 -6.75
C LEU A 127 -1.63 18.21 -7.95
N THR A 128 -2.41 17.91 -8.94
CA THR A 128 -2.51 18.70 -10.15
C THR A 128 -3.93 19.25 -10.26
N SER A 129 -4.11 20.39 -10.92
CA SER A 129 -5.41 21.03 -11.06
C SER A 129 -6.47 20.15 -11.73
N ASP A 130 -6.05 19.14 -12.51
CA ASP A 130 -6.95 18.15 -13.09
C ASP A 130 -7.52 17.16 -12.06
N MET A 131 -7.02 17.15 -10.83
CA MET A 131 -7.58 16.39 -9.71
C MET A 131 -8.71 17.14 -8.98
N GLU A 132 -8.89 18.43 -9.25
CA GLU A 132 -9.98 19.22 -8.69
C GLU A 132 -11.33 18.59 -9.05
N GLY A 133 -12.21 18.46 -8.07
CA GLY A 133 -13.52 17.81 -8.21
C GLY A 133 -13.47 16.28 -8.38
N ARG A 134 -12.28 15.65 -8.34
CA ARG A 134 -12.12 14.18 -8.42
C ARG A 134 -11.77 13.54 -7.09
N LEU A 135 -11.46 14.34 -6.07
CA LEU A 135 -11.17 13.87 -4.72
C LEU A 135 -12.48 13.46 -4.05
N ARG A 136 -12.63 12.17 -3.79
CA ARG A 136 -13.85 11.62 -3.19
C ARG A 136 -13.99 12.07 -1.74
N ALA A 137 -15.13 12.65 -1.38
CA ALA A 137 -15.52 12.81 0.01
C ALA A 137 -15.92 11.45 0.61
N TYR A 138 -15.31 11.08 1.73
CA TYR A 138 -15.68 9.91 2.52
C TYR A 138 -16.53 10.31 3.72
N THR A 139 -16.24 11.47 4.29
CA THR A 139 -16.99 12.13 5.36
C THR A 139 -17.07 13.62 5.06
N GLU A 140 -17.78 14.37 5.88
CA GLU A 140 -17.81 15.84 5.82
C GLU A 140 -16.47 16.50 6.18
N PHE A 141 -15.55 15.76 6.80
CA PHE A 141 -14.21 16.23 7.17
C PHE A 141 -13.15 15.97 6.12
N THR A 142 -13.48 15.19 5.07
CA THR A 142 -12.55 14.88 4.00
C THR A 142 -12.16 16.16 3.24
N LEU A 143 -10.85 16.41 3.11
CA LEU A 143 -10.34 17.46 2.24
C LEU A 143 -10.55 17.07 0.77
N THR A 144 -11.37 17.82 0.06
CA THR A 144 -11.70 17.55 -1.36
C THR A 144 -11.24 18.65 -2.31
N ASN A 145 -10.66 19.71 -1.77
CA ASN A 145 -10.11 20.84 -2.51
C ASN A 145 -8.59 20.71 -2.60
N VAL A 146 -8.03 20.88 -3.78
CA VAL A 146 -6.58 20.73 -4.02
C VAL A 146 -5.78 21.78 -3.25
N SER A 147 -6.26 23.03 -3.18
CA SER A 147 -5.55 24.09 -2.46
C SER A 147 -5.49 23.86 -0.94
N ASP A 148 -6.57 23.32 -0.35
CA ASP A 148 -6.62 23.02 1.08
C ASP A 148 -5.68 21.85 1.41
N LEU A 149 -5.62 20.87 0.52
CA LEU A 149 -4.74 19.72 0.67
C LEU A 149 -3.25 20.10 0.50
N GLU A 150 -2.92 21.02 -0.40
CA GLU A 150 -1.55 21.58 -0.52
C GLU A 150 -1.15 22.36 0.74
N ALA A 151 -2.05 23.15 1.31
CA ALA A 151 -1.82 23.83 2.58
C ALA A 151 -1.59 22.85 3.74
N GLU A 152 -2.36 21.75 3.76
CA GLU A 152 -2.14 20.64 4.71
C GLU A 152 -0.76 20.00 4.50
N PHE A 153 -0.34 19.74 3.26
CA PHE A 153 1.00 19.21 2.98
C PHE A 153 2.12 20.14 3.44
N GLU A 154 1.95 21.46 3.31
CA GLU A 154 2.91 22.42 3.88
C GLU A 154 2.96 22.34 5.41
N THR A 155 1.81 22.19 6.06
CA THR A 155 1.72 22.01 7.50
C THR A 155 2.41 20.72 7.93
N ILE A 156 2.18 19.63 7.22
CA ILE A 156 2.84 18.33 7.45
C ILE A 156 4.35 18.45 7.31
N ARG A 157 4.86 19.14 6.27
CA ARG A 157 6.31 19.36 6.11
C ARG A 157 6.93 20.13 7.27
N LYS A 158 6.21 21.11 7.84
CA LYS A 158 6.68 21.91 8.98
C LYS A 158 6.67 21.12 10.28
N ARG A 159 5.61 20.36 10.56
CA ARG A 159 5.45 19.60 11.82
C ARG A 159 6.08 18.20 11.79
N GLY A 160 6.36 17.64 10.61
CA GLY A 160 6.99 16.34 10.43
C GLY A 160 6.06 15.13 10.46
N PHE A 161 4.75 15.31 10.61
CA PHE A 161 3.75 14.23 10.63
C PHE A 161 2.42 14.69 10.06
N ALA A 162 1.62 13.74 9.60
CA ALA A 162 0.26 13.94 9.11
C ALA A 162 -0.76 13.43 10.12
N GLU A 163 -1.88 14.13 10.20
CA GLU A 163 -3.06 13.71 10.95
C GLU A 163 -4.20 13.42 9.99
N CYS A 164 -5.07 12.51 10.39
CA CYS A 164 -6.36 12.25 9.78
C CYS A 164 -7.38 12.16 10.91
N VAL A 165 -8.27 13.15 10.97
CA VAL A 165 -9.30 13.24 11.99
C VAL A 165 -10.64 13.05 11.30
N GLU A 166 -11.19 11.84 11.40
CA GLU A 166 -12.50 11.48 10.83
C GLU A 166 -12.65 11.70 9.31
N GLU A 167 -11.53 11.86 8.58
CA GLU A 167 -11.56 12.18 7.14
C GLU A 167 -11.96 10.99 6.26
N ILE A 168 -11.67 9.75 6.69
CA ILE A 168 -12.01 8.53 5.94
C ILE A 168 -13.21 7.80 6.54
N GLU A 169 -13.39 7.92 7.85
CA GLU A 169 -14.49 7.30 8.59
C GLU A 169 -14.69 8.07 9.89
N ARG A 170 -15.95 8.30 10.28
CA ARG A 170 -16.29 8.96 11.55
C ARG A 170 -15.80 8.13 12.74
N GLY A 171 -15.23 8.80 13.73
CA GLY A 171 -14.62 8.17 14.90
C GLY A 171 -13.21 7.61 14.67
N LEU A 172 -12.71 7.64 13.43
CA LEU A 172 -11.35 7.22 13.12
C LEU A 172 -10.39 8.39 13.12
N CYS A 173 -9.42 8.35 14.03
CA CYS A 173 -8.29 9.28 14.06
C CYS A 173 -6.99 8.52 13.87
N SER A 174 -6.09 9.04 13.06
CA SER A 174 -4.77 8.46 12.86
C SER A 174 -3.69 9.52 12.66
N VAL A 175 -2.47 9.16 13.02
CA VAL A 175 -1.27 9.99 12.84
C VAL A 175 -0.26 9.15 12.08
N ALA A 176 0.49 9.76 11.17
CA ALA A 176 1.57 9.08 10.47
C ALA A 176 2.75 10.03 10.23
N ALA A 177 3.95 9.51 10.35
CA ALA A 177 5.17 10.22 10.02
C ALA A 177 5.94 9.48 8.93
N PRO A 178 6.61 10.15 7.98
CA PRO A 178 7.51 9.50 7.06
C PRO A 178 8.70 8.89 7.83
N LEU A 179 9.22 7.75 7.38
CA LEU A 179 10.41 7.14 8.02
C LEU A 179 11.64 8.03 7.91
N ALA A 180 11.71 8.85 6.86
CA ALA A 180 12.69 9.93 6.73
C ALA A 180 12.10 11.04 5.86
N PRO A 181 12.50 12.30 6.06
CA PRO A 181 11.98 13.44 5.27
C PRO A 181 12.52 13.48 3.84
N SER A 182 13.49 12.63 3.49
CA SER A 182 14.11 12.57 2.16
C SER A 182 14.66 11.17 1.86
N GLY A 183 14.98 10.91 0.60
CA GLY A 183 15.49 9.64 0.14
C GLY A 183 14.46 8.51 0.17
N PRO A 184 14.88 7.24 0.16
CA PRO A 184 13.96 6.09 0.13
C PRO A 184 12.97 6.03 1.31
N GLY A 185 13.34 6.60 2.45
CA GLY A 185 12.48 6.65 3.64
C GLY A 185 11.28 7.59 3.50
N ALA A 186 11.34 8.60 2.62
CA ALA A 186 10.21 9.49 2.35
C ALA A 186 9.03 8.75 1.66
N ALA A 187 9.32 7.65 0.98
CA ALA A 187 8.29 6.82 0.34
C ALA A 187 7.61 5.83 1.30
N MET A 188 7.89 5.91 2.60
CA MET A 188 7.32 5.04 3.64
C MET A 188 6.88 5.87 4.84
N SER A 189 5.83 5.40 5.55
CA SER A 189 5.34 6.05 6.78
C SER A 189 4.88 5.03 7.83
N ILE A 190 4.99 5.43 9.07
CA ILE A 190 4.47 4.72 10.25
C ILE A 190 3.43 5.60 10.93
#